data_4912f510987978905527e571768b2c0e
#
_entry.id   4912f510987978905527e571768b2c0e
#
_cell.length_a   1.000
_cell.length_b   1.000
_cell.length_c   1.000
_cell.angle_alpha   90.00
_cell.angle_beta   90.00
_cell.angle_gamma   90.00
#
_symmetry.space_group_name_H-M   'P 1'
#
loop_
_entity.id
_entity.type
_entity.pdbx_description
1 polymer ?
#
loop_
_entity_poly.entity_id
_entity_poly.type
_entity_poly.pdbx_seq_one_letter_code
_entity_poly.pdbx_strand_id
1 'polypeptide(L)'
;MHRQYHFVSDAEAHSLHSVSYTHLTLPTNLFRVIQNNEKLAYLLGRLYLSINGELAFKQNKDRLKGVPNILDDVIETSQIFYDASWEDIQNAAAFLENQVYSFSSTGQTFGIARRDMSQRLPRLMSAYNRIRDAIILHRDYKDVITYAACPGSFILLDPPYKGTEDMYSKANFDIEQHDILFSFMSEVNQQHHGEVKFLITYNNDPYIRGVAEKHGFDTFVQTRLHSMKQSKEAGALYEELLIANYDLEKQAAANHLYLD
;
A
#
# COMPACT_ATOMS: atom_id res chain seq x y z
N MET A 1 -4.85 -2.95 7.20
CA MET A 1 -4.76 -3.01 5.73
C MET A 1 -3.58 -2.17 5.32
N HIS A 2 -2.56 -2.77 4.69
CA HIS A 2 -1.40 -2.02 4.23
C HIS A 2 -1.77 -1.35 2.90
N ARG A 3 -1.51 -0.08 2.79
CA ARG A 3 -1.95 0.77 1.68
C ARG A 3 -0.78 1.09 0.77
N GLN A 4 -1.02 1.05 -0.53
CA GLN A 4 -0.01 1.04 -1.58
C GLN A 4 -0.14 2.27 -2.46
N TYR A 5 0.97 2.82 -2.90
CA TYR A 5 1.01 3.80 -3.96
C TYR A 5 1.28 3.08 -5.29
N HIS A 6 0.36 3.20 -6.24
CA HIS A 6 0.50 2.58 -7.55
C HIS A 6 0.70 3.65 -8.61
N PHE A 7 1.72 3.46 -9.42
CA PHE A 7 1.97 4.31 -10.58
C PHE A 7 1.70 3.51 -11.85
N VAL A 8 0.86 4.03 -12.74
CA VAL A 8 0.57 3.44 -14.04
C VAL A 8 0.83 4.49 -15.10
N SER A 9 1.70 4.21 -16.05
CA SER A 9 1.99 5.05 -17.21
C SER A 9 1.38 4.40 -18.46
N ASP A 10 0.56 5.13 -19.22
CA ASP A 10 -0.05 4.69 -20.49
C ASP A 10 0.85 4.91 -21.73
N ALA A 11 2.11 5.27 -21.57
CA ALA A 11 3.03 5.41 -22.69
C ALA A 11 3.35 4.03 -23.29
N GLU A 12 3.15 3.91 -24.59
CA GLU A 12 3.42 2.69 -25.37
C GLU A 12 4.72 2.02 -24.98
N ALA A 13 4.63 0.74 -24.64
CA ALA A 13 5.67 -0.27 -24.50
C ALA A 13 6.25 -0.53 -23.10
N HIS A 14 6.17 0.30 -22.08
CA HIS A 14 6.61 -0.09 -20.74
C HIS A 14 5.76 0.59 -19.66
N SER A 15 4.67 -0.05 -19.23
CA SER A 15 3.96 0.38 -18.03
C SER A 15 4.87 0.16 -16.82
N LEU A 16 5.52 1.21 -16.33
CA LEU A 16 6.29 1.19 -15.10
C LEU A 16 5.28 1.13 -13.94
N HIS A 17 5.08 -0.05 -13.38
CA HIS A 17 4.33 -0.20 -12.15
C HIS A 17 5.30 -0.01 -11.00
N SER A 18 5.22 1.13 -10.32
CA SER A 18 6.02 1.41 -9.13
C SER A 18 5.13 1.34 -7.89
N VAL A 19 5.60 0.64 -6.87
CA VAL A 19 4.95 0.58 -5.56
C VAL A 19 5.93 1.11 -4.53
N SER A 20 5.55 2.17 -3.82
CA SER A 20 6.36 2.76 -2.76
C SER A 20 5.70 2.56 -1.41
N TYR A 21 6.52 2.20 -0.42
CA TYR A 21 6.11 2.08 0.97
C TYR A 21 7.03 2.93 1.84
N THR A 22 6.52 4.05 2.32
CA THR A 22 7.21 4.79 3.38
C THR A 22 7.12 4.02 4.70
N HIS A 23 8.26 3.79 5.36
CA HIS A 23 8.36 3.18 6.69
C HIS A 23 7.81 1.74 6.84
N LEU A 24 7.70 0.98 5.75
CA LEU A 24 7.11 -0.36 5.72
C LEU A 24 8.09 -1.44 5.21
N THR A 25 9.24 -1.58 5.88
CA THR A 25 10.29 -2.57 5.51
C THR A 25 9.72 -3.98 5.34
N LEU A 26 8.87 -4.44 6.25
CA LEU A 26 8.37 -5.83 6.23
C LEU A 26 7.49 -6.12 5.01
N PRO A 27 6.49 -5.29 4.65
CA PRO A 27 5.74 -5.48 3.40
C PRO A 27 6.62 -5.37 2.16
N THR A 28 7.56 -4.41 2.11
CA THR A 28 8.50 -4.24 0.99
C THR A 28 9.33 -5.51 0.79
N ASN A 29 9.90 -6.03 1.86
CA ASN A 29 10.64 -7.29 1.84
C ASN A 29 9.78 -8.45 1.33
N LEU A 30 8.55 -8.59 1.83
CA LEU A 30 7.63 -9.62 1.35
C LEU A 30 7.40 -9.53 -0.16
N PHE A 31 7.13 -8.33 -0.69
CA PHE A 31 6.88 -8.16 -2.12
C PHE A 31 8.12 -8.45 -2.96
N ARG A 32 9.31 -8.04 -2.52
CA ARG A 32 10.59 -8.35 -3.18
C ARG A 32 10.86 -9.86 -3.20
N VAL A 33 10.57 -10.56 -2.11
CA VAL A 33 10.65 -12.03 -2.08
C VAL A 33 9.65 -12.67 -3.05
N ILE A 34 8.40 -12.15 -3.13
CA ILE A 34 7.40 -12.66 -4.06
C ILE A 34 7.80 -12.43 -5.52
N GLN A 35 8.46 -11.31 -5.86
CA GLN A 35 8.90 -11.01 -7.23
C GLN A 35 9.93 -11.98 -7.77
N ASN A 36 10.72 -12.60 -6.90
CA ASN A 36 11.73 -13.58 -7.29
C ASN A 36 11.12 -14.99 -7.26
N ASN A 37 11.00 -15.65 -8.42
CA ASN A 37 10.33 -16.95 -8.57
C ASN A 37 10.98 -18.06 -7.73
N GLU A 38 12.32 -18.07 -7.62
CA GLU A 38 13.07 -19.03 -6.82
C GLU A 38 12.81 -18.80 -5.32
N LYS A 39 12.91 -17.57 -4.86
CA LYS A 39 12.66 -17.21 -3.45
C LYS A 39 11.20 -17.41 -3.07
N LEU A 40 10.28 -17.15 -3.99
CA LEU A 40 8.86 -17.47 -3.80
C LEU A 40 8.64 -18.96 -3.60
N ALA A 41 9.32 -19.83 -4.34
CA ALA A 41 9.21 -21.28 -4.15
C ALA A 41 9.62 -21.70 -2.72
N TYR A 42 10.72 -21.16 -2.20
CA TYR A 42 11.14 -21.36 -0.81
C TYR A 42 10.12 -20.81 0.19
N LEU A 43 9.60 -19.62 -0.05
CA LEU A 43 8.57 -19.01 0.81
C LEU A 43 7.31 -19.88 0.85
N LEU A 44 6.83 -20.36 -0.29
CA LEU A 44 5.66 -21.24 -0.38
C LEU A 44 5.88 -22.56 0.37
N GLY A 45 7.04 -23.19 0.20
CA GLY A 45 7.41 -24.42 0.93
C GLY A 45 7.42 -24.20 2.45
N ARG A 46 8.00 -23.08 2.91
CA ARG A 46 8.02 -22.70 4.33
C ARG A 46 6.61 -22.47 4.89
N LEU A 47 5.76 -21.77 4.14
CA LEU A 47 4.39 -21.45 4.56
C LEU A 47 3.47 -22.69 4.51
N TYR A 48 3.70 -23.61 3.60
CA TYR A 48 2.93 -24.86 3.53
C TYR A 48 3.06 -25.69 4.81
N LEU A 49 4.22 -25.64 5.46
CA LEU A 49 4.51 -26.32 6.73
C LEU A 49 4.23 -25.43 7.96
N SER A 50 3.58 -24.31 7.78
CA SER A 50 3.31 -23.32 8.84
C SER A 50 2.34 -23.90 9.89
N ILE A 51 2.62 -23.62 11.16
CA ILE A 51 1.82 -24.05 12.29
C ILE A 51 1.05 -22.86 12.86
N ASN A 52 -0.29 -22.97 12.90
CA ASN A 52 -1.13 -22.01 13.60
C ASN A 52 -1.06 -22.27 15.12
N GLY A 53 -0.13 -21.60 15.80
CA GLY A 53 0.09 -21.74 17.22
C GLY A 53 0.55 -20.44 17.89
N GLU A 54 0.11 -20.22 19.14
CA GLU A 54 0.42 -19.00 19.87
C GLU A 54 1.94 -18.81 20.09
N LEU A 55 2.66 -19.88 20.35
CA LEU A 55 4.11 -19.82 20.53
C LEU A 55 4.81 -19.39 19.24
N ALA A 56 4.46 -20.02 18.11
CA ALA A 56 5.00 -19.64 16.81
C ALA A 56 4.69 -18.17 16.46
N PHE A 57 3.48 -17.72 16.76
CA PHE A 57 3.08 -16.33 16.58
C PHE A 57 3.96 -15.37 17.42
N LYS A 58 4.21 -15.68 18.70
CA LYS A 58 5.08 -14.87 19.57
C LYS A 58 6.52 -14.83 19.03
N GLN A 59 7.07 -15.98 18.64
CA GLN A 59 8.42 -16.06 18.06
C GLN A 59 8.55 -15.24 16.77
N ASN A 60 7.57 -15.30 15.88
CA ASN A 60 7.53 -14.50 14.67
C ASN A 60 7.45 -12.99 15.00
N LYS A 61 6.62 -12.62 15.97
CA LYS A 61 6.49 -11.21 16.40
C LYS A 61 7.82 -10.67 16.97
N ASP A 62 8.53 -11.48 17.76
CA ASP A 62 9.83 -11.08 18.31
C ASP A 62 10.92 -10.99 17.23
N ARG A 63 10.94 -11.92 16.27
CA ARG A 63 11.79 -11.80 15.08
C ARG A 63 11.59 -10.47 14.35
N LEU A 64 10.34 -10.13 14.05
CA LEU A 64 10.00 -8.94 13.27
C LEU A 64 10.33 -7.62 13.96
N LYS A 65 10.37 -7.59 15.30
CA LYS A 65 10.81 -6.40 16.05
C LYS A 65 12.29 -6.05 15.82
N GLY A 66 13.10 -7.05 15.53
CA GLY A 66 14.53 -6.86 15.26
C GLY A 66 14.87 -6.43 13.83
N VAL A 67 13.89 -6.40 12.93
CA VAL A 67 14.11 -5.98 11.54
C VAL A 67 14.24 -4.46 11.48
N PRO A 68 15.40 -3.92 11.06
CA PRO A 68 15.59 -2.49 10.97
C PRO A 68 14.73 -1.87 9.87
N ASN A 69 14.31 -0.64 10.09
CA ASN A 69 13.60 0.14 9.07
C ASN A 69 14.62 0.97 8.29
N ILE A 70 15.07 0.42 7.17
CA ILE A 70 16.08 1.05 6.31
C ILE A 70 15.41 1.42 4.99
N LEU A 71 15.47 2.71 4.63
CA LEU A 71 15.03 3.19 3.32
C LEU A 71 16.08 2.85 2.25
N ASP A 72 15.62 2.68 1.01
CA ASP A 72 16.52 2.55 -0.12
C ASP A 72 17.30 3.86 -0.36
N ASP A 73 18.61 3.79 -0.48
CA ASP A 73 19.46 4.99 -0.62
C ASP A 73 19.34 5.62 -2.01
N VAL A 74 19.13 4.82 -3.04
CA VAL A 74 19.10 5.26 -4.45
C VAL A 74 17.94 4.59 -5.19
N ILE A 75 17.29 5.33 -6.10
CA ILE A 75 16.38 4.78 -7.10
C ILE A 75 17.21 4.42 -8.33
N GLU A 76 17.76 3.22 -8.35
CA GLU A 76 18.48 2.69 -9.51
C GLU A 76 17.66 1.61 -10.21
N THR A 77 17.63 1.64 -11.53
CA THR A 77 17.00 0.60 -12.34
C THR A 77 17.66 -0.77 -12.17
N SER A 78 18.94 -0.80 -11.75
CA SER A 78 19.66 -2.02 -11.40
C SER A 78 19.13 -2.71 -10.14
N GLN A 79 18.46 -2.00 -9.26
CA GLN A 79 17.80 -2.59 -8.07
C GLN A 79 16.50 -3.35 -8.40
N ILE A 80 16.05 -3.35 -9.64
CA ILE A 80 14.96 -4.21 -10.13
C ILE A 80 15.23 -5.69 -9.81
N PHE A 81 16.50 -6.06 -9.67
CA PHE A 81 16.96 -7.43 -9.38
C PHE A 81 17.40 -7.61 -7.93
N TYR A 82 16.58 -7.16 -6.98
CA TYR A 82 16.82 -7.42 -5.57
C TYR A 82 16.95 -8.93 -5.31
N ASP A 83 18.14 -9.33 -4.86
CA ASP A 83 18.40 -10.73 -4.49
C ASP A 83 18.08 -10.92 -3.00
N ALA A 84 16.88 -11.40 -2.72
CA ALA A 84 16.44 -11.65 -1.36
C ALA A 84 17.30 -12.73 -0.69
N SER A 85 17.85 -12.42 0.47
CA SER A 85 18.60 -13.34 1.31
C SER A 85 17.69 -14.41 1.93
N TRP A 86 18.28 -15.46 2.52
CA TRP A 86 17.53 -16.43 3.31
C TRP A 86 16.81 -15.78 4.49
N GLU A 87 17.42 -14.78 5.11
CA GLU A 87 16.79 -14.04 6.20
C GLU A 87 15.56 -13.26 5.75
N ASP A 88 15.60 -12.65 4.57
CA ASP A 88 14.45 -11.96 3.97
C ASP A 88 13.27 -12.91 3.76
N ILE A 89 13.53 -14.15 3.31
CA ILE A 89 12.50 -15.17 3.15
C ILE A 89 11.88 -15.54 4.50
N GLN A 90 12.71 -15.71 5.55
CA GLN A 90 12.20 -16.00 6.89
C GLN A 90 11.39 -14.84 7.47
N ASN A 91 11.82 -13.60 7.25
CA ASN A 91 11.09 -12.42 7.67
C ASN A 91 9.77 -12.25 6.90
N ALA A 92 9.75 -12.53 5.60
CA ALA A 92 8.54 -12.54 4.79
C ALA A 92 7.54 -13.61 5.26
N ALA A 93 8.02 -14.83 5.57
CA ALA A 93 7.19 -15.90 6.13
C ALA A 93 6.62 -15.48 7.49
N ALA A 94 7.47 -15.00 8.41
CA ALA A 94 7.04 -14.56 9.74
C ALA A 94 6.01 -13.42 9.65
N PHE A 95 6.20 -12.48 8.74
CA PHE A 95 5.25 -11.39 8.51
C PHE A 95 3.87 -11.91 8.05
N LEU A 96 3.84 -12.79 7.05
CA LEU A 96 2.59 -13.38 6.56
C LEU A 96 1.89 -14.24 7.63
N GLU A 97 2.64 -15.06 8.35
CA GLU A 97 2.10 -15.88 9.45
C GLU A 97 1.48 -14.98 10.54
N ASN A 98 2.17 -13.90 10.92
CA ASN A 98 1.62 -12.95 11.88
C ASN A 98 0.34 -12.27 11.37
N GLN A 99 0.28 -11.86 10.11
CA GLN A 99 -0.93 -11.26 9.54
C GLN A 99 -2.08 -12.29 9.50
N VAL A 100 -1.81 -13.51 9.06
CA VAL A 100 -2.85 -14.55 8.91
C VAL A 100 -3.36 -15.04 10.26
N TYR A 101 -2.47 -15.26 11.24
CA TYR A 101 -2.83 -15.86 12.52
C TYR A 101 -3.21 -14.85 13.60
N SER A 102 -3.11 -13.54 13.32
CA SER A 102 -3.53 -12.53 14.29
C SER A 102 -5.04 -12.29 14.28
N PHE A 103 -5.55 -11.81 15.42
CA PHE A 103 -6.92 -11.30 15.49
C PHE A 103 -7.10 -10.14 14.52
N SER A 104 -8.14 -10.17 13.71
CA SER A 104 -8.47 -9.17 12.68
C SER A 104 -7.31 -8.83 11.71
N SER A 105 -6.34 -9.73 11.54
CA SER A 105 -5.18 -9.54 10.68
C SER A 105 -4.35 -8.28 11.00
N THR A 106 -4.32 -7.88 12.27
CA THR A 106 -3.57 -6.70 12.73
C THR A 106 -2.09 -6.98 13.01
N GLY A 107 -1.70 -8.25 13.13
CA GLY A 107 -0.34 -8.65 13.55
C GLY A 107 -0.07 -8.44 15.05
N GLN A 108 -1.03 -7.95 15.84
CA GLN A 108 -0.83 -7.55 17.24
C GLN A 108 -1.05 -8.69 18.25
N THR A 109 -2.16 -9.39 18.13
CA THR A 109 -2.57 -10.44 19.06
C THR A 109 -2.91 -11.72 18.32
N PHE A 110 -2.58 -12.87 18.92
CA PHE A 110 -2.91 -14.18 18.33
C PHE A 110 -4.43 -14.39 18.27
N GLY A 111 -4.91 -14.84 17.10
CA GLY A 111 -6.32 -15.16 16.89
C GLY A 111 -6.57 -16.67 17.13
N ILE A 112 -7.51 -16.98 18.03
CA ILE A 112 -7.86 -18.37 18.40
C ILE A 112 -8.53 -19.14 17.23
N ALA A 113 -9.06 -18.43 16.22
CA ALA A 113 -9.73 -19.06 15.09
C ALA A 113 -8.75 -19.91 14.26
N ARG A 114 -9.17 -21.14 13.96
CA ARG A 114 -8.41 -22.03 13.09
C ARG A 114 -8.29 -21.39 11.69
N ARG A 115 -7.07 -21.12 11.27
CA ARG A 115 -6.76 -20.56 9.95
C ARG A 115 -5.76 -21.47 9.25
N ASP A 116 -6.02 -21.73 7.99
CA ASP A 116 -5.18 -22.59 7.15
C ASP A 116 -4.37 -21.73 6.19
N MET A 117 -3.05 -21.75 6.35
CA MET A 117 -2.13 -21.02 5.49
C MET A 117 -2.16 -21.54 4.05
N SER A 118 -2.42 -22.82 3.84
CA SER A 118 -2.43 -23.43 2.50
C SER A 118 -3.43 -22.74 1.57
N GLN A 119 -4.54 -22.24 2.09
CA GLN A 119 -5.55 -21.49 1.33
C GLN A 119 -5.06 -20.11 0.83
N ARG A 120 -3.94 -19.63 1.35
CA ARG A 120 -3.33 -18.34 0.94
C ARG A 120 -2.28 -18.52 -0.17
N LEU A 121 -1.71 -19.72 -0.33
CA LEU A 121 -0.63 -19.97 -1.28
C LEU A 121 -1.01 -19.64 -2.74
N PRO A 122 -2.21 -19.99 -3.25
CA PRO A 122 -2.61 -19.60 -4.61
C PRO A 122 -2.64 -18.10 -4.84
N ARG A 123 -2.95 -17.31 -3.77
CA ARG A 123 -2.95 -15.84 -3.85
C ARG A 123 -1.54 -15.27 -3.97
N LEU A 124 -0.53 -15.91 -3.37
CA LEU A 124 0.87 -15.50 -3.53
C LEU A 124 1.36 -15.74 -4.95
N MET A 125 0.97 -16.85 -5.57
CA MET A 125 1.24 -17.13 -6.99
C MET A 125 0.58 -16.09 -7.90
N SER A 126 -0.67 -15.74 -7.62
CA SER A 126 -1.38 -14.67 -8.36
C SER A 126 -0.72 -13.32 -8.16
N ALA A 127 -0.22 -13.01 -6.95
CA ALA A 127 0.52 -11.80 -6.66
C ALA A 127 1.82 -11.73 -7.47
N TYR A 128 2.59 -12.80 -7.56
CA TYR A 128 3.79 -12.88 -8.40
C TYR A 128 3.50 -12.46 -9.84
N ASN A 129 2.46 -13.04 -10.45
CA ASN A 129 2.11 -12.72 -11.85
C ASN A 129 1.76 -11.24 -12.05
N ARG A 130 1.30 -10.55 -11.01
CA ARG A 130 0.92 -9.13 -11.06
C ARG A 130 2.07 -8.18 -10.79
N ILE A 131 3.00 -8.56 -9.90
CA ILE A 131 4.02 -7.63 -9.42
C ILE A 131 5.42 -7.97 -9.93
N ARG A 132 5.62 -9.06 -10.66
CA ARG A 132 6.96 -9.51 -11.13
C ARG A 132 7.71 -8.43 -11.90
N ASP A 133 6.98 -7.59 -12.64
CA ASP A 133 7.54 -6.52 -13.46
C ASP A 133 7.41 -5.13 -12.80
N ALA A 134 6.92 -5.07 -11.53
CA ALA A 134 6.78 -3.83 -10.80
C ALA A 134 8.10 -3.43 -10.11
N ILE A 135 8.36 -2.14 -10.00
CA ILE A 135 9.46 -1.62 -9.18
C ILE A 135 8.95 -1.44 -7.76
N ILE A 136 9.49 -2.19 -6.80
CA ILE A 136 9.13 -2.10 -5.38
C ILE A 136 10.18 -1.25 -4.66
N LEU A 137 9.76 -0.09 -4.16
CA LEU A 137 10.63 0.89 -3.50
C LEU A 137 10.21 1.06 -2.04
N HIS A 138 11.21 1.25 -1.17
CA HIS A 138 11.03 1.65 0.23
C HIS A 138 11.66 3.03 0.42
N ARG A 139 10.96 4.07 -0.03
CA ARG A 139 11.45 5.45 -0.03
C ARG A 139 10.37 6.43 0.38
N ASP A 140 10.76 7.68 0.62
CA ASP A 140 9.81 8.77 0.76
C ASP A 140 8.98 8.94 -0.52
N TYR A 141 7.68 9.19 -0.37
CA TYR A 141 6.75 9.32 -1.50
C TYR A 141 7.13 10.46 -2.45
N LYS A 142 7.70 11.56 -1.94
CA LYS A 142 8.12 12.69 -2.78
C LYS A 142 9.24 12.30 -3.74
N ASP A 143 10.22 11.52 -3.24
CA ASP A 143 11.31 11.02 -4.08
C ASP A 143 10.78 10.13 -5.19
N VAL A 144 9.86 9.22 -4.85
CA VAL A 144 9.28 8.29 -5.82
C VAL A 144 8.42 9.02 -6.85
N ILE A 145 7.59 9.96 -6.41
CA ILE A 145 6.74 10.75 -7.32
C ILE A 145 7.61 11.61 -8.24
N THR A 146 8.62 12.29 -7.69
CA THR A 146 9.56 13.10 -8.49
C THR A 146 10.27 12.26 -9.57
N TYR A 147 10.63 11.02 -9.23
CA TYR A 147 11.26 10.10 -10.18
C TYR A 147 10.30 9.59 -11.26
N ALA A 148 9.05 9.24 -10.87
CA ALA A 148 8.11 8.53 -11.73
C ALA A 148 7.12 9.45 -12.49
N ALA A 149 6.97 10.71 -12.06
CA ALA A 149 6.03 11.64 -12.67
C ALA A 149 6.52 12.05 -14.06
N CYS A 150 5.75 11.71 -15.08
CA CYS A 150 5.95 12.15 -16.46
C CYS A 150 4.58 12.31 -17.15
N PRO A 151 4.50 13.02 -18.27
CA PRO A 151 3.25 13.13 -19.03
C PRO A 151 2.61 11.77 -19.30
N GLY A 152 1.31 11.63 -18.97
CA GLY A 152 0.57 10.37 -19.08
C GLY A 152 0.65 9.45 -17.86
N SER A 153 1.45 9.78 -16.84
CA SER A 153 1.47 9.01 -15.59
C SER A 153 0.15 9.12 -14.82
N PHE A 154 -0.24 8.02 -14.17
CA PHE A 154 -1.31 7.99 -13.18
C PHE A 154 -0.75 7.60 -11.81
N ILE A 155 -1.00 8.42 -10.79
CA ILE A 155 -0.52 8.24 -9.42
C ILE A 155 -1.69 7.96 -8.49
N LEU A 156 -1.73 6.79 -7.84
CA LEU A 156 -2.67 6.48 -6.76
C LEU A 156 -1.98 6.67 -5.41
N LEU A 157 -2.52 7.54 -4.58
CA LEU A 157 -2.04 7.83 -3.24
C LEU A 157 -3.06 7.37 -2.19
N ASP A 158 -2.62 6.56 -1.24
CA ASP A 158 -3.42 6.07 -0.11
C ASP A 158 -2.65 6.33 1.19
N PRO A 159 -2.52 7.62 1.60
CA PRO A 159 -1.77 8.01 2.79
C PRO A 159 -2.48 7.58 4.09
N PRO A 160 -1.82 7.67 5.25
CA PRO A 160 -2.49 7.53 6.54
C PRO A 160 -3.68 8.47 6.61
N TYR A 161 -4.84 7.97 7.03
CA TYR A 161 -6.04 8.80 7.14
C TYR A 161 -5.98 9.69 8.39
N LYS A 162 -6.54 10.88 8.27
CA LYS A 162 -6.67 11.79 9.41
C LYS A 162 -7.45 11.12 10.53
N GLY A 163 -6.92 11.21 11.76
CA GLY A 163 -7.45 10.51 12.94
C GLY A 163 -6.95 9.08 13.12
N THR A 164 -6.00 8.63 12.29
CA THR A 164 -5.32 7.33 12.44
C THR A 164 -3.81 7.48 12.62
N GLU A 165 -3.32 8.68 12.93
CA GLU A 165 -1.90 9.04 13.01
C GLU A 165 -1.18 8.17 14.04
N ASP A 166 -1.81 7.89 15.19
CA ASP A 166 -1.25 7.01 16.23
C ASP A 166 -0.98 5.59 15.74
N MET A 167 -1.77 5.10 14.78
CA MET A 167 -1.58 3.78 14.17
C MET A 167 -0.34 3.75 13.28
N TYR A 168 0.10 4.91 12.80
CA TYR A 168 1.22 5.12 11.88
C TYR A 168 2.34 5.95 12.54
N SER A 169 2.48 5.90 13.86
CA SER A 169 3.46 6.68 14.64
C SER A 169 4.91 6.54 14.14
N LYS A 170 5.24 5.42 13.48
CA LYS A 170 6.54 5.22 12.83
C LYS A 170 6.69 5.97 11.50
N ALA A 171 5.60 6.45 10.92
CA ALA A 171 5.60 7.14 9.65
C ALA A 171 5.74 8.66 9.78
N ASN A 172 5.72 9.20 11.01
CA ASN A 172 5.71 10.65 11.30
C ASN A 172 4.72 11.42 10.40
N PHE A 173 3.55 10.83 10.12
CA PHE A 173 2.54 11.43 9.27
C PHE A 173 1.51 12.10 10.18
N ASP A 174 1.78 13.33 10.60
CA ASP A 174 0.93 14.16 11.44
C ASP A 174 0.01 15.07 10.60
N ILE A 175 -0.71 15.97 11.27
CA ILE A 175 -1.67 16.85 10.61
C ILE A 175 -1.02 17.78 9.58
N GLU A 176 0.23 18.20 9.80
CA GLU A 176 0.97 19.08 8.89
C GLU A 176 1.37 18.34 7.62
N GLN A 177 1.61 17.04 7.71
CA GLN A 177 1.97 16.20 6.57
C GLN A 177 0.84 16.10 5.54
N HIS A 178 -0.41 16.24 5.96
CA HIS A 178 -1.54 16.31 5.01
C HIS A 178 -1.43 17.56 4.13
N ASP A 179 -1.22 18.75 4.71
CA ASP A 179 -1.04 19.98 3.93
C ASP A 179 0.19 19.91 3.02
N ILE A 180 1.29 19.33 3.52
CA ILE A 180 2.52 19.13 2.75
C ILE A 180 2.28 18.22 1.55
N LEU A 181 1.52 17.13 1.71
CA LEU A 181 1.16 16.24 0.62
C LEU A 181 0.37 16.96 -0.47
N PHE A 182 -0.67 17.72 -0.09
CA PHE A 182 -1.49 18.44 -1.05
C PHE A 182 -0.72 19.55 -1.76
N SER A 183 0.14 20.29 -1.04
CA SER A 183 1.02 21.29 -1.63
C SER A 183 1.97 20.67 -2.65
N PHE A 184 2.61 19.57 -2.30
CA PHE A 184 3.51 18.85 -3.20
C PHE A 184 2.78 18.33 -4.45
N MET A 185 1.57 17.76 -4.30
CA MET A 185 0.80 17.30 -5.45
C MET A 185 0.31 18.47 -6.34
N SER A 186 0.06 19.63 -5.74
CA SER A 186 -0.23 20.85 -6.51
C SER A 186 0.98 21.31 -7.33
N GLU A 187 2.18 21.25 -6.76
CA GLU A 187 3.43 21.56 -7.47
C GLU A 187 3.66 20.59 -8.63
N VAL A 188 3.50 19.27 -8.40
CA VAL A 188 3.59 18.26 -9.45
C VAL A 188 2.58 18.51 -10.57
N ASN A 189 1.33 18.83 -10.22
CA ASN A 189 0.28 19.16 -11.18
C ASN A 189 0.64 20.38 -12.05
N GLN A 190 1.19 21.44 -11.45
CA GLN A 190 1.62 22.65 -12.15
C GLN A 190 2.84 22.37 -13.03
N GLN A 191 3.86 21.69 -12.51
CA GLN A 191 5.09 21.34 -13.21
C GLN A 191 4.83 20.54 -14.48
N HIS A 192 3.86 19.63 -14.44
CA HIS A 192 3.50 18.76 -15.56
C HIS A 192 2.23 19.24 -16.29
N HIS A 193 1.79 20.49 -16.10
CA HIS A 193 0.65 21.10 -16.81
C HIS A 193 -0.64 20.27 -16.77
N GLY A 194 -0.86 19.51 -15.68
CA GLY A 194 -2.01 18.63 -15.52
C GLY A 194 -1.96 17.33 -16.34
N GLU A 195 -0.85 17.01 -16.98
CA GLU A 195 -0.67 15.77 -17.76
C GLU A 195 -0.36 14.55 -16.89
N VAL A 196 0.13 14.75 -15.66
CA VAL A 196 0.20 13.73 -14.63
C VAL A 196 -1.13 13.67 -13.89
N LYS A 197 -1.83 12.54 -13.99
CA LYS A 197 -3.10 12.34 -13.29
C LYS A 197 -2.88 11.69 -11.95
N PHE A 198 -3.65 12.08 -10.92
CA PHE A 198 -3.58 11.42 -9.63
C PHE A 198 -4.94 11.26 -8.99
N LEU A 199 -5.02 10.26 -8.11
CA LEU A 199 -6.14 9.99 -7.24
C LEU A 199 -5.63 9.77 -5.81
N ILE A 200 -6.15 10.52 -4.85
CA ILE A 200 -5.83 10.38 -3.42
C ILE A 200 -7.07 9.87 -2.70
N THR A 201 -6.88 8.86 -1.83
CA THR A 201 -7.98 8.33 -1.02
C THR A 201 -7.83 8.77 0.43
N TYR A 202 -8.94 9.18 1.05
CA TYR A 202 -9.02 9.57 2.46
C TYR A 202 -10.35 9.13 3.11
N ASN A 203 -10.44 9.19 4.44
CA ASN A 203 -11.74 9.25 5.10
C ASN A 203 -12.40 10.60 4.80
N ASN A 204 -13.75 10.62 4.80
CA ASN A 204 -14.51 11.84 4.56
C ASN A 204 -14.41 12.80 5.77
N ASP A 205 -13.33 13.55 5.84
CA ASP A 205 -13.03 14.52 6.89
C ASP A 205 -13.17 15.95 6.36
N PRO A 206 -13.85 16.88 7.07
CA PRO A 206 -14.03 18.27 6.63
C PRO A 206 -12.72 19.04 6.41
N TYR A 207 -11.69 18.77 7.22
CA TYR A 207 -10.39 19.42 7.08
C TYR A 207 -9.71 18.99 5.77
N ILE A 208 -9.68 17.67 5.48
CA ILE A 208 -9.10 17.14 4.24
C ILE A 208 -9.83 17.69 3.02
N ARG A 209 -11.17 17.78 3.10
CA ARG A 209 -11.99 18.37 2.03
C ARG A 209 -11.62 19.82 1.79
N GLY A 210 -11.50 20.62 2.85
CA GLY A 210 -11.10 22.02 2.75
C GLY A 210 -9.69 22.21 2.18
N VAL A 211 -8.74 21.33 2.51
CA VAL A 211 -7.39 21.35 1.93
C VAL A 211 -7.44 21.01 0.44
N ALA A 212 -8.19 19.98 0.04
CA ALA A 212 -8.36 19.63 -1.38
C ALA A 212 -8.95 20.78 -2.20
N GLU A 213 -10.01 21.41 -1.71
CA GLU A 213 -10.67 22.56 -2.34
C GLU A 213 -9.71 23.76 -2.48
N LYS A 214 -8.91 24.05 -1.45
CA LYS A 214 -7.89 25.11 -1.46
C LYS A 214 -6.88 24.94 -2.60
N HIS A 215 -6.56 23.68 -2.96
CA HIS A 215 -5.65 23.35 -4.05
C HIS A 215 -6.36 23.16 -5.41
N GLY A 216 -7.69 23.33 -5.46
CA GLY A 216 -8.48 23.22 -6.70
C GLY A 216 -8.62 21.78 -7.19
N PHE A 217 -8.55 20.80 -6.29
CA PHE A 217 -8.74 19.39 -6.62
C PHE A 217 -10.21 19.02 -6.56
N ASP A 218 -10.62 18.14 -7.47
CA ASP A 218 -11.96 17.58 -7.49
C ASP A 218 -12.14 16.55 -6.37
N THR A 219 -13.34 16.54 -5.77
CA THR A 219 -13.64 15.66 -4.63
C THR A 219 -14.94 14.91 -4.85
N PHE A 220 -14.92 13.61 -4.58
CA PHE A 220 -16.09 12.74 -4.65
C PHE A 220 -16.19 11.89 -3.37
N VAL A 221 -17.40 11.80 -2.78
CA VAL A 221 -17.63 10.96 -1.60
C VAL A 221 -18.24 9.63 -2.03
N GLN A 222 -17.52 8.55 -1.77
CA GLN A 222 -18.01 7.19 -2.00
C GLN A 222 -18.43 6.55 -0.69
N THR A 223 -19.67 6.07 -0.63
CA THR A 223 -20.18 5.31 0.51
C THR A 223 -19.91 3.83 0.32
N ARG A 224 -19.30 3.19 1.31
CA ARG A 224 -19.02 1.75 1.32
C ARG A 224 -19.55 1.09 2.58
N LEU A 225 -19.95 -0.18 2.46
CA LEU A 225 -20.23 -1.01 3.62
C LEU A 225 -18.94 -1.37 4.34
N HIS A 226 -18.87 -1.13 5.64
CA HIS A 226 -17.73 -1.49 6.47
C HIS A 226 -17.57 -3.02 6.47
N SER A 227 -16.54 -3.53 5.81
CA SER A 227 -16.26 -4.97 5.71
C SER A 227 -15.73 -5.59 7.01
N MET A 228 -15.34 -4.78 8.00
CA MET A 228 -14.81 -5.25 9.28
C MET A 228 -15.84 -5.08 10.39
N LYS A 229 -16.16 -6.17 11.08
CA LYS A 229 -16.98 -6.22 12.30
C LYS A 229 -16.30 -5.50 13.51
N GLN A 230 -15.70 -4.35 13.31
CA GLN A 230 -15.08 -3.57 14.40
C GLN A 230 -15.99 -2.47 14.95
N SER A 231 -17.03 -2.08 14.24
CA SER A 231 -18.08 -1.26 14.85
C SER A 231 -19.09 -2.16 15.57
N LYS A 232 -19.60 -1.72 16.70
CA LYS A 232 -20.66 -2.41 17.45
C LYS A 232 -21.96 -2.55 16.65
N GLU A 233 -22.02 -1.99 15.44
CA GLU A 233 -23.14 -2.05 14.51
C GLU A 233 -22.68 -2.74 13.21
N ALA A 234 -23.16 -3.96 13.00
CA ALA A 234 -22.99 -4.65 11.73
C ALA A 234 -23.75 -3.88 10.64
N GLY A 235 -23.04 -3.44 9.59
CA GLY A 235 -23.64 -2.69 8.49
C GLY A 235 -23.43 -1.18 8.53
N ALA A 236 -22.55 -0.65 9.41
CA ALA A 236 -22.20 0.77 9.38
C ALA A 236 -21.64 1.17 8.02
N LEU A 237 -22.22 2.20 7.43
CA LEU A 237 -21.70 2.83 6.21
C LEU A 237 -20.44 3.60 6.54
N TYR A 238 -19.46 3.48 5.68
CA TYR A 238 -18.19 4.20 5.74
C TYR A 238 -18.08 5.08 4.51
N GLU A 239 -17.78 6.35 4.71
CA GLU A 239 -17.58 7.30 3.64
C GLU A 239 -16.09 7.48 3.36
N GLU A 240 -15.70 7.24 2.12
CA GLU A 240 -14.37 7.45 1.61
C GLU A 240 -14.37 8.67 0.67
N LEU A 241 -13.39 9.56 0.84
CA LEU A 241 -13.21 10.73 0.02
C LEU A 241 -12.18 10.41 -1.08
N LEU A 242 -12.60 10.53 -2.32
CA LEU A 242 -11.73 10.45 -3.50
C LEU A 242 -11.38 11.88 -3.92
N ILE A 243 -10.09 12.14 -4.17
CA ILE A 243 -9.58 13.48 -4.49
C ILE A 243 -8.68 13.37 -5.72
N ALA A 244 -8.93 14.18 -6.75
CA ALA A 244 -8.21 14.09 -8.02
C ALA A 244 -7.91 15.46 -8.62
N ASN A 245 -6.95 15.53 -9.56
CA ASN A 245 -6.71 16.70 -10.39
C ASN A 245 -7.48 16.66 -11.72
N TYR A 246 -8.53 15.87 -11.79
CA TYR A 246 -9.43 15.73 -12.94
C TYR A 246 -10.85 15.46 -12.46
N ASP A 247 -11.84 15.72 -13.33
CA ASP A 247 -13.26 15.51 -13.06
C ASP A 247 -13.56 14.01 -12.93
N LEU A 248 -13.82 13.57 -11.69
CA LEU A 248 -14.07 12.16 -11.34
C LEU A 248 -15.39 11.66 -11.92
N GLU A 249 -16.45 12.47 -11.90
CA GLU A 249 -17.77 12.07 -12.40
C GLU A 249 -17.75 11.90 -13.92
N LYS A 250 -17.12 12.85 -14.62
CA LYS A 250 -16.95 12.75 -16.07
C LYS A 250 -16.11 11.55 -16.49
N GLN A 251 -15.03 11.25 -15.74
CA GLN A 251 -14.20 10.10 -16.02
C GLN A 251 -14.92 8.79 -15.76
N ALA A 252 -15.71 8.70 -14.70
CA ALA A 252 -16.53 7.53 -14.39
C ALA A 252 -17.57 7.28 -15.48
N ALA A 253 -18.27 8.33 -15.92
CA ALA A 253 -19.25 8.26 -17.00
C ALA A 253 -18.62 7.81 -18.33
N ALA A 254 -17.42 8.32 -18.69
CA ALA A 254 -16.71 7.95 -19.90
C ALA A 254 -16.30 6.47 -19.91
N ASN A 255 -16.02 5.88 -18.76
CA ASN A 255 -15.64 4.46 -18.62
C ASN A 255 -16.81 3.52 -18.29
N HIS A 256 -18.05 3.98 -18.36
CA HIS A 256 -19.25 3.23 -17.95
C HIS A 256 -19.17 2.67 -16.52
N LEU A 257 -18.45 3.35 -15.66
CA LEU A 257 -18.38 3.05 -14.23
C LEU A 257 -19.46 3.84 -13.51
N TYR A 258 -20.34 3.14 -12.80
CA TYR A 258 -21.32 3.78 -11.92
C TYR A 258 -20.62 4.02 -10.59
N LEU A 259 -20.50 5.29 -10.21
CA LEU A 259 -20.10 5.71 -8.87
C LEU A 259 -21.40 5.75 -8.03
N ASP A 260 -21.83 4.58 -7.51
CA ASP A 260 -22.96 4.48 -6.59
C ASP A 260 -22.54 4.78 -5.15
#